data_c268faac90be6226c1ec295f133f0352
#
_entry.id   c268faac90be6226c1ec295f133f0352
#
_cell.length_a   1.000
_cell.length_b   1.000
_cell.length_c   1.000
_cell.angle_alpha   90.00
_cell.angle_beta   90.00
_cell.angle_gamma   90.00
#
_symmetry.space_group_name_H-M   'P 1'
#
loop_
_entity.id
_entity.type
_entity.pdbx_description
1 polymer ?
#
loop_
_entity_poly.entity_id
_entity_poly.type
_entity_poly.pdbx_seq_one_letter_code
_entity_poly.pdbx_strand_id
1 'polypeptide(L)'
;MRYLITLPWMPYPATDGGKQGSFNMLMELQNMIDITLIYPVFFKKQMACQYLLEKQLPKVKVYPFEYYKNKDGIKSQYSLFRLHRIITRKFLKQPYLATPIYKDAYIDFVNEIIKKDRIDIVQNEYFEQLYMVYAIPNTVKKVFIQHEIQYIAKERLFQQREYPSSVRYLATMQRIQEINALNEYDQVITMTDIDKNILMCDGVRAPISASPSFIPLPDNIAYKECERSSICFIGGSGHNPNLNGVTWFLDNVWSLILKENPNFTFKIIGKWDEKIKTEYQKKYRNLFFCGFVDNLAMVISECIMVIPILIGSGIRMKILESVNFYSPFVTTTVGVEGLDFINGKECIIADEPQAFATGVLKIATDKVLQHNPVSYTHLRAHETCADL
;
A
#
# COMPACT_ATOMS: atom_id res chain seq x y z
N MET A 1 23.63 -17.11 -1.00
CA MET A 1 23.31 -15.87 -0.26
C MET A 1 22.03 -16.13 0.51
N ARG A 2 22.04 -15.98 1.84
CA ARG A 2 20.89 -16.26 2.73
C ARG A 2 20.26 -14.95 3.13
N TYR A 3 19.02 -14.81 2.79
CA TYR A 3 18.30 -13.56 2.85
C TYR A 3 17.16 -13.65 3.87
N LEU A 4 17.09 -12.75 4.83
CA LEU A 4 16.00 -12.64 5.79
C LEU A 4 15.10 -11.47 5.41
N ILE A 5 13.82 -11.72 5.23
CA ILE A 5 12.81 -10.69 5.01
C ILE A 5 11.92 -10.58 6.25
N THR A 6 11.77 -9.37 6.78
CA THR A 6 10.84 -9.08 7.88
C THR A 6 9.66 -8.26 7.37
N LEU A 7 8.45 -8.75 7.59
CA LEU A 7 7.20 -8.07 7.25
C LEU A 7 6.41 -7.71 8.52
N PRO A 8 5.63 -6.63 8.53
CA PRO A 8 4.80 -6.27 9.68
C PRO A 8 3.53 -7.11 9.81
N TRP A 9 3.25 -7.98 8.85
CA TRP A 9 2.10 -8.90 8.80
C TRP A 9 2.40 -10.13 7.94
N MET A 10 1.56 -11.13 8.06
CA MET A 10 1.58 -12.29 7.17
C MET A 10 1.15 -11.86 5.75
N PRO A 11 1.95 -12.14 4.70
CA PRO A 11 1.68 -11.66 3.35
C PRO A 11 0.52 -12.39 2.64
N TYR A 12 0.11 -13.56 3.13
CA TYR A 12 -0.96 -14.36 2.55
C TYR A 12 -2.11 -14.61 3.55
N PRO A 13 -3.38 -14.56 3.13
CA PRO A 13 -3.85 -14.19 1.80
C PRO A 13 -3.58 -12.72 1.46
N ALA A 14 -3.28 -12.46 0.18
CA ALA A 14 -2.92 -11.14 -0.33
C ALA A 14 -4.19 -10.25 -0.52
N THR A 15 -4.78 -9.84 0.59
CA THR A 15 -6.09 -9.16 0.64
C THR A 15 -6.04 -7.65 0.42
N ASP A 16 -4.85 -7.08 0.29
CA ASP A 16 -4.62 -5.66 0.06
C ASP A 16 -3.32 -5.47 -0.73
N GLY A 17 -3.14 -4.26 -1.31
CA GLY A 17 -2.02 -3.97 -2.20
C GLY A 17 -0.64 -4.18 -1.56
N GLY A 18 -0.49 -3.88 -0.26
CA GLY A 18 0.78 -4.10 0.43
C GLY A 18 1.13 -5.58 0.53
N LYS A 19 0.18 -6.42 0.99
CA LYS A 19 0.39 -7.87 1.04
C LYS A 19 0.62 -8.47 -0.34
N GLN A 20 -0.10 -7.97 -1.35
CA GLN A 20 0.04 -8.43 -2.73
C GLN A 20 1.45 -8.14 -3.26
N GLY A 21 1.97 -6.93 -3.05
CA GLY A 21 3.33 -6.58 -3.47
C GLY A 21 4.39 -7.47 -2.82
N SER A 22 4.37 -7.61 -1.48
CA SER A 22 5.31 -8.47 -0.78
C SER A 22 5.15 -9.95 -1.13
N PHE A 23 3.93 -10.44 -1.30
CA PHE A 23 3.68 -11.83 -1.68
C PHE A 23 4.20 -12.14 -3.08
N ASN A 24 3.92 -11.28 -4.06
CA ASN A 24 4.41 -11.45 -5.44
C ASN A 24 5.94 -11.44 -5.48
N MET A 25 6.59 -10.52 -4.77
CA MET A 25 8.04 -10.47 -4.64
C MET A 25 8.60 -11.79 -4.08
N LEU A 26 8.00 -12.33 -3.01
CA LEU A 26 8.42 -13.61 -2.42
C LEU A 26 8.24 -14.78 -3.40
N MET A 27 7.16 -14.79 -4.18
CA MET A 27 6.90 -15.82 -5.19
C MET A 27 8.01 -15.89 -6.24
N GLU A 28 8.50 -14.75 -6.70
CA GLU A 28 9.60 -14.69 -7.67
C GLU A 28 10.95 -14.99 -7.03
N LEU A 29 11.28 -14.29 -5.95
CA LEU A 29 12.59 -14.39 -5.30
C LEU A 29 12.89 -15.78 -4.73
N GLN A 30 11.87 -16.57 -4.33
CA GLN A 30 12.10 -17.92 -3.81
C GLN A 30 12.79 -18.86 -4.79
N ASN A 31 12.78 -18.54 -6.09
CA ASN A 31 13.44 -19.33 -7.11
C ASN A 31 14.89 -18.90 -7.37
N MET A 32 15.29 -17.74 -6.84
CA MET A 32 16.59 -17.11 -7.13
C MET A 32 17.54 -17.14 -5.92
N ILE A 33 17.02 -17.03 -4.71
CA ILE A 33 17.81 -16.91 -3.47
C ILE A 33 17.19 -17.71 -2.32
N ASP A 34 18.03 -18.04 -1.31
CA ASP A 34 17.56 -18.70 -0.07
C ASP A 34 16.88 -17.69 0.85
N ILE A 35 15.57 -17.77 0.96
CA ILE A 35 14.77 -16.84 1.75
C ILE A 35 14.34 -17.43 3.09
N THR A 36 14.53 -16.66 4.14
CA THR A 36 13.89 -16.80 5.44
C THR A 36 12.90 -15.64 5.62
N LEU A 37 11.67 -15.93 6.03
CA LEU A 37 10.60 -14.94 6.23
C LEU A 37 10.19 -14.89 7.68
N ILE A 38 10.17 -13.69 8.28
CA ILE A 38 9.63 -13.43 9.62
C ILE A 38 8.47 -12.46 9.53
N TYR A 39 7.39 -12.76 10.22
CA TYR A 39 6.26 -11.86 10.40
C TYR A 39 5.57 -12.07 11.76
N PRO A 40 4.94 -11.02 12.34
CA PRO A 40 4.20 -11.14 13.58
C PRO A 40 2.81 -11.75 13.38
N VAL A 41 2.39 -12.60 14.32
CA VAL A 41 1.05 -13.17 14.42
C VAL A 41 0.40 -12.67 15.70
N PHE A 42 -0.59 -11.81 15.58
CA PHE A 42 -1.25 -11.17 16.72
C PHE A 42 -2.41 -12.01 17.28
N PHE A 43 -3.04 -12.83 16.47
CA PHE A 43 -4.19 -13.64 16.84
C PHE A 43 -4.03 -15.08 16.39
N LYS A 44 -4.35 -16.05 17.26
CA LYS A 44 -4.25 -17.48 16.96
C LYS A 44 -4.96 -17.89 15.65
N LYS A 45 -6.07 -17.25 15.30
CA LYS A 45 -6.82 -17.52 14.06
C LYS A 45 -5.99 -17.25 12.78
N GLN A 46 -4.98 -16.38 12.83
CA GLN A 46 -4.12 -16.10 11.67
C GLN A 46 -3.24 -17.30 11.31
N MET A 47 -2.93 -18.17 12.28
CA MET A 47 -2.14 -19.39 12.03
C MET A 47 -2.83 -20.38 11.09
N ALA A 48 -4.17 -20.30 10.95
CA ALA A 48 -4.89 -21.15 10.02
C ALA A 48 -4.47 -20.93 8.55
N CYS A 49 -3.99 -19.72 8.22
CA CYS A 49 -3.51 -19.40 6.88
C CYS A 49 -2.02 -19.70 6.67
N GLN A 50 -1.27 -20.05 7.72
CA GLN A 50 0.16 -20.34 7.60
C GLN A 50 0.43 -21.51 6.66
N TYR A 51 -0.31 -22.60 6.79
CA TYR A 51 -0.17 -23.76 5.92
C TYR A 51 -0.38 -23.39 4.43
N LEU A 52 -1.33 -22.53 4.16
CA LEU A 52 -1.58 -22.04 2.78
C LEU A 52 -0.42 -21.18 2.28
N LEU A 53 0.15 -20.32 3.13
CA LEU A 53 1.34 -19.52 2.80
C LEU A 53 2.54 -20.44 2.46
N GLU A 54 2.84 -21.42 3.32
CA GLU A 54 3.93 -22.37 3.12
C GLU A 54 3.75 -23.22 1.85
N LYS A 55 2.50 -23.56 1.51
CA LYS A 55 2.17 -24.25 0.25
C LYS A 55 2.45 -23.39 -0.99
N GLN A 56 2.21 -22.08 -0.90
CA GLN A 56 2.51 -21.14 -1.99
C GLN A 56 4.01 -20.80 -2.08
N LEU A 57 4.70 -20.82 -0.95
CA LEU A 57 6.13 -20.47 -0.84
C LEU A 57 6.96 -21.69 -0.38
N PRO A 58 6.99 -22.80 -1.16
CA PRO A 58 7.60 -24.05 -0.70
C PRO A 58 9.13 -23.98 -0.51
N LYS A 59 9.81 -22.97 -1.06
CA LYS A 59 11.26 -22.78 -0.93
C LYS A 59 11.63 -21.75 0.14
N VAL A 60 10.65 -21.07 0.76
CA VAL A 60 10.86 -20.06 1.80
C VAL A 60 10.77 -20.71 3.17
N LYS A 61 11.77 -20.47 4.02
CA LYS A 61 11.69 -20.84 5.44
C LYS A 61 10.85 -19.82 6.18
N VAL A 62 9.75 -20.23 6.77
CA VAL A 62 8.77 -19.33 7.41
C VAL A 62 8.87 -19.43 8.93
N TYR A 63 9.08 -18.29 9.60
CA TYR A 63 9.17 -18.19 11.06
C TYR A 63 8.14 -17.16 11.57
N PRO A 64 6.90 -17.58 11.91
CA PRO A 64 5.92 -16.69 12.49
C PRO A 64 6.27 -16.33 13.94
N PHE A 65 6.32 -15.06 14.28
CA PHE A 65 6.44 -14.64 15.68
C PHE A 65 5.06 -14.52 16.32
N GLU A 66 4.75 -15.44 17.24
CA GLU A 66 3.43 -15.57 17.85
C GLU A 66 3.23 -14.63 19.03
N TYR A 67 2.92 -13.35 18.76
CA TYR A 67 2.65 -12.34 19.81
C TYR A 67 1.57 -12.78 20.81
N TYR A 68 0.57 -13.53 20.38
CA TYR A 68 -0.52 -13.98 21.25
C TYR A 68 -0.10 -15.00 22.31
N LYS A 69 1.02 -15.72 22.12
CA LYS A 69 1.57 -16.64 23.11
C LYS A 69 2.36 -15.94 24.21
N ASN A 70 2.96 -14.82 23.91
CA ASN A 70 3.74 -14.01 24.85
C ASN A 70 2.81 -13.19 25.77
N LYS A 71 2.06 -13.91 26.64
CA LYS A 71 1.00 -13.31 27.47
C LYS A 71 1.48 -12.29 28.50
N ASP A 72 2.72 -12.39 28.94
CA ASP A 72 3.24 -11.62 30.08
C ASP A 72 3.59 -10.16 29.78
N GLY A 73 3.57 -9.76 28.51
CA GLY A 73 3.91 -8.38 28.11
C GLY A 73 2.85 -7.63 27.34
N ILE A 74 1.91 -8.31 26.61
CA ILE A 74 1.01 -7.61 25.66
C ILE A 74 -0.05 -6.76 26.34
N LYS A 75 -0.69 -7.28 27.39
CA LYS A 75 -1.79 -6.55 28.03
C LYS A 75 -1.30 -5.40 28.90
N SER A 76 -0.22 -5.57 29.66
CA SER A 76 0.27 -4.52 30.55
C SER A 76 1.06 -3.42 29.84
N GLN A 77 2.01 -3.76 28.99
CA GLN A 77 2.81 -2.76 28.24
C GLN A 77 1.98 -2.04 27.18
N TYR A 78 1.15 -2.74 26.41
CA TYR A 78 0.28 -2.12 25.42
C TYR A 78 -0.80 -1.25 26.07
N SER A 79 -1.31 -1.64 27.22
CA SER A 79 -2.28 -0.88 28.02
C SER A 79 -1.64 0.33 28.68
N LEU A 80 -0.45 0.19 29.28
CA LEU A 80 0.34 1.30 29.83
C LEU A 80 0.78 2.28 28.75
N PHE A 81 1.23 1.78 27.61
CA PHE A 81 1.62 2.59 26.47
C PHE A 81 0.42 3.32 25.86
N ARG A 82 -0.72 2.65 25.72
CA ARG A 82 -1.98 3.28 25.27
C ARG A 82 -2.44 4.34 26.28
N LEU A 83 -2.33 4.07 27.56
CA LEU A 83 -2.64 5.02 28.64
C LEU A 83 -1.67 6.20 28.60
N HIS A 84 -0.38 5.96 28.50
CA HIS A 84 0.65 6.99 28.34
C HIS A 84 0.37 7.87 27.11
N ARG A 85 0.02 7.26 25.96
CA ARG A 85 -0.35 7.97 24.73
C ARG A 85 -1.61 8.83 24.92
N ILE A 86 -2.59 8.35 25.68
CA ILE A 86 -3.81 9.12 25.99
C ILE A 86 -3.48 10.29 26.91
N ILE A 87 -2.67 10.07 27.93
CA ILE A 87 -2.25 11.09 28.89
C ILE A 87 -1.43 12.16 28.21
N THR A 88 -0.38 11.81 27.49
CA THR A 88 0.48 12.78 26.78
C THR A 88 -0.29 13.58 25.75
N ARG A 89 -1.15 12.94 24.96
CA ARG A 89 -1.92 13.61 23.92
C ARG A 89 -3.09 14.45 24.45
N LYS A 90 -3.88 13.91 25.40
CA LYS A 90 -5.09 14.60 25.90
C LYS A 90 -4.83 15.58 27.04
N PHE A 91 -3.97 15.22 27.98
CA PHE A 91 -3.77 15.99 29.19
C PHE A 91 -2.51 16.86 29.15
N LEU A 92 -1.40 16.31 28.71
CA LEU A 92 -0.14 17.07 28.64
C LEU A 92 0.01 17.84 27.34
N LYS A 93 -0.87 17.63 26.35
CA LYS A 93 -0.81 18.24 25.00
C LYS A 93 0.57 18.11 24.34
N GLN A 94 1.37 17.14 24.79
CA GLN A 94 2.69 16.89 24.25
C GLN A 94 2.60 16.05 22.98
N PRO A 95 3.41 16.34 21.96
CA PRO A 95 3.49 15.53 20.78
C PRO A 95 4.02 14.14 21.14
N TYR A 96 3.30 13.13 20.67
CA TYR A 96 3.70 11.75 20.81
C TYR A 96 4.49 11.29 19.59
N LEU A 97 5.72 10.91 19.80
CA LEU A 97 6.54 10.29 18.76
C LEU A 97 6.06 8.86 18.57
N ALA A 98 5.50 8.58 17.39
CA ALA A 98 5.07 7.24 17.03
C ALA A 98 6.32 6.41 16.68
N THR A 99 7.03 5.95 17.69
CA THR A 99 8.05 4.91 17.51
C THR A 99 7.36 3.55 17.52
N PRO A 100 7.59 2.70 16.52
CA PRO A 100 7.16 1.31 16.60
C PRO A 100 7.80 0.68 17.83
N ILE A 101 6.99 0.07 18.69
CA ILE A 101 7.52 -0.63 19.84
C ILE A 101 7.70 -2.08 19.45
N TYR A 102 8.94 -2.45 19.21
CA TYR A 102 9.31 -3.84 19.18
C TYR A 102 9.47 -4.32 20.61
N LYS A 103 8.93 -5.50 20.89
CA LYS A 103 9.21 -6.17 22.13
C LYS A 103 10.60 -6.75 22.08
N ASP A 104 11.29 -6.77 23.22
CA ASP A 104 12.57 -7.44 23.37
C ASP A 104 12.51 -8.87 22.81
N ALA A 105 11.47 -9.62 23.15
CA ALA A 105 11.27 -10.98 22.64
C ALA A 105 11.17 -11.08 21.09
N TYR A 106 10.67 -10.04 20.39
CA TYR A 106 10.66 -10.03 18.93
C TYR A 106 12.06 -9.74 18.37
N ILE A 107 12.76 -8.78 18.97
CA ILE A 107 14.14 -8.45 18.60
C ILE A 107 15.05 -9.64 18.82
N ASP A 108 14.93 -10.28 19.99
CA ASP A 108 15.72 -11.50 20.34
C ASP A 108 15.42 -12.62 19.36
N PHE A 109 14.16 -12.84 19.02
CA PHE A 109 13.75 -13.84 18.04
C PHE A 109 14.35 -13.60 16.65
N VAL A 110 14.29 -12.36 16.15
CA VAL A 110 14.91 -12.00 14.86
C VAL A 110 16.42 -12.26 14.90
N ASN A 111 17.10 -11.83 15.98
CA ASN A 111 18.54 -12.00 16.14
C ASN A 111 18.95 -13.48 16.33
N GLU A 112 18.11 -14.29 16.96
CA GLU A 112 18.31 -15.74 17.06
C GLU A 112 18.26 -16.40 15.67
N ILE A 113 17.27 -16.04 14.84
CA ILE A 113 17.14 -16.57 13.49
C ILE A 113 18.31 -16.12 12.60
N ILE A 114 18.76 -14.86 12.73
CA ILE A 114 19.95 -14.36 12.01
C ILE A 114 21.15 -15.26 12.29
N LYS A 115 21.39 -15.61 13.55
CA LYS A 115 22.51 -16.48 13.96
C LYS A 115 22.30 -17.92 13.51
N LYS A 116 21.11 -18.49 13.77
CA LYS A 116 20.74 -19.88 13.48
C LYS A 116 20.85 -20.19 11.99
N ASP A 117 20.29 -19.38 11.15
CA ASP A 117 20.26 -19.57 9.69
C ASP A 117 21.47 -18.92 9.00
N ARG A 118 22.37 -18.30 9.76
CA ARG A 118 23.58 -17.62 9.26
C ARG A 118 23.26 -16.63 8.16
N ILE A 119 22.32 -15.73 8.41
CA ILE A 119 21.82 -14.76 7.46
C ILE A 119 22.92 -13.79 7.02
N ASP A 120 22.99 -13.53 5.73
CA ASP A 120 23.97 -12.62 5.13
C ASP A 120 23.37 -11.19 4.98
N ILE A 121 22.08 -11.12 4.63
CA ILE A 121 21.34 -9.85 4.38
C ILE A 121 19.99 -9.89 5.09
N VAL A 122 19.62 -8.79 5.75
CA VAL A 122 18.29 -8.55 6.32
C VAL A 122 17.59 -7.45 5.57
N GLN A 123 16.43 -7.76 5.00
CA GLN A 123 15.51 -6.82 4.38
C GLN A 123 14.35 -6.54 5.33
N ASN A 124 14.18 -5.27 5.66
CA ASN A 124 13.01 -4.79 6.39
C ASN A 124 12.06 -4.07 5.43
N GLU A 125 10.78 -4.33 5.53
CA GLU A 125 9.77 -3.70 4.69
C GLU A 125 8.71 -2.97 5.50
N TYR A 126 8.20 -1.89 4.93
CA TYR A 126 7.21 -1.00 5.51
C TYR A 126 7.72 -0.23 6.72
N PHE A 127 7.10 0.92 6.94
CA PHE A 127 7.44 1.83 8.02
C PHE A 127 7.44 1.18 9.41
N GLU A 128 6.60 0.18 9.63
CA GLU A 128 6.52 -0.57 10.88
C GLU A 128 7.81 -1.35 11.20
N GLN A 129 8.60 -1.68 10.18
CA GLN A 129 9.88 -2.40 10.35
C GLN A 129 11.12 -1.49 10.22
N LEU A 130 10.92 -0.21 9.89
CA LEU A 130 12.01 0.73 9.62
C LEU A 130 13.06 0.78 10.74
N TYR A 131 12.61 0.86 11.99
CA TYR A 131 13.51 1.03 13.14
C TYR A 131 14.18 -0.26 13.62
N MET A 132 13.88 -1.40 12.99
CA MET A 132 14.62 -2.65 13.23
C MET A 132 16.11 -2.53 12.89
N VAL A 133 16.47 -1.56 12.05
CA VAL A 133 17.87 -1.26 11.73
C VAL A 133 18.75 -1.10 12.95
N TYR A 134 18.23 -0.52 14.03
CA TYR A 134 18.96 -0.30 15.29
C TYR A 134 19.10 -1.57 16.15
N ALA A 135 18.28 -2.59 15.89
CA ALA A 135 18.27 -3.84 16.63
C ALA A 135 19.00 -4.99 15.92
N ILE A 136 19.28 -4.84 14.63
CA ILE A 136 19.98 -5.82 13.80
C ILE A 136 21.50 -5.64 13.96
N PRO A 137 22.28 -6.75 14.14
CA PRO A 137 23.74 -6.69 14.26
C PRO A 137 24.40 -6.07 13.03
N ASN A 138 25.49 -5.32 13.25
CA ASN A 138 26.28 -4.71 12.16
C ASN A 138 27.09 -5.76 11.34
N THR A 139 27.03 -7.01 11.71
CA THR A 139 27.70 -8.12 10.98
C THR A 139 26.93 -8.58 9.76
N VAL A 140 25.68 -8.16 9.58
CA VAL A 140 24.84 -8.46 8.43
C VAL A 140 24.50 -7.20 7.65
N LYS A 141 24.33 -7.33 6.35
CA LYS A 141 23.88 -6.21 5.51
C LYS A 141 22.40 -5.91 5.74
N LYS A 142 22.03 -4.64 5.72
CA LYS A 142 20.69 -4.15 6.02
C LYS A 142 20.12 -3.46 4.82
N VAL A 143 18.97 -3.93 4.33
CA VAL A 143 18.22 -3.36 3.20
C VAL A 143 16.85 -2.91 3.68
N PHE A 144 16.39 -1.77 3.23
CA PHE A 144 15.03 -1.29 3.49
C PHE A 144 14.24 -1.11 2.20
N ILE A 145 13.03 -1.66 2.16
CA ILE A 145 12.09 -1.40 1.07
C ILE A 145 11.10 -0.31 1.51
N GLN A 146 11.22 0.86 0.89
CA GLN A 146 10.37 2.02 1.15
C GLN A 146 9.13 1.98 0.25
N HIS A 147 8.03 1.44 0.75
CA HIS A 147 6.78 1.36 0.00
C HIS A 147 6.03 2.70 -0.06
N GLU A 148 6.13 3.51 0.98
CA GLU A 148 5.49 4.83 1.10
C GLU A 148 6.28 5.73 2.04
N ILE A 149 6.58 6.94 1.63
CA ILE A 149 7.22 7.95 2.48
C ILE A 149 6.15 8.56 3.40
N GLN A 150 6.18 8.18 4.67
CA GLN A 150 5.09 8.50 5.61
C GLN A 150 4.96 10.00 5.91
N TYR A 151 6.05 10.75 5.96
CA TYR A 151 5.97 12.20 6.20
C TYR A 151 5.41 12.95 4.99
N ILE A 152 5.68 12.51 3.75
CA ILE A 152 5.09 13.09 2.53
C ILE A 152 3.58 12.90 2.52
N ALA A 153 3.09 11.70 2.85
CA ALA A 153 1.66 11.44 2.97
C ALA A 153 0.98 12.40 3.97
N LYS A 154 1.65 12.73 5.09
CA LYS A 154 1.16 13.69 6.08
C LYS A 154 1.23 15.12 5.59
N GLU A 155 2.31 15.53 4.93
CA GLU A 155 2.44 16.87 4.36
C GLU A 155 1.32 17.14 3.34
N ARG A 156 1.03 16.20 2.46
CA ARG A 156 -0.10 16.28 1.52
C ARG A 156 -1.45 16.38 2.23
N LEU A 157 -1.63 15.64 3.32
CA LEU A 157 -2.83 15.75 4.14
C LEU A 157 -2.97 17.14 4.78
N PHE A 158 -1.85 17.77 5.19
CA PHE A 158 -1.86 19.12 5.80
C PHE A 158 -2.14 20.23 4.78
N GLN A 159 -1.95 19.98 3.49
CA GLN A 159 -2.31 20.92 2.43
C GLN A 159 -3.83 20.97 2.21
N GLN A 160 -4.56 19.90 2.55
CA GLN A 160 -6.01 19.83 2.34
C GLN A 160 -6.84 20.55 3.39
N ARG A 161 -6.31 20.71 4.59
CA ARG A 161 -6.98 21.40 5.70
C ARG A 161 -5.98 21.83 6.78
N GLU A 162 -6.38 22.79 7.58
CA GLU A 162 -5.60 23.21 8.73
C GLU A 162 -5.54 22.14 9.83
N TYR A 163 -4.37 22.00 10.42
CA TYR A 163 -4.09 21.12 11.54
C TYR A 163 -3.42 21.89 12.67
N PRO A 164 -3.67 21.51 13.94
CA PRO A 164 -2.99 22.11 15.08
C PRO A 164 -1.47 22.03 14.98
N SER A 165 -0.76 23.05 15.48
CA SER A 165 0.70 23.09 15.44
C SER A 165 1.37 21.87 16.05
N SER A 166 0.76 21.25 17.09
CA SER A 166 1.24 20.00 17.70
C SER A 166 1.24 18.82 16.71
N VAL A 167 0.28 18.78 15.78
CA VAL A 167 0.19 17.72 14.77
C VAL A 167 1.25 17.94 13.68
N ARG A 168 1.48 19.20 13.27
CA ARG A 168 2.55 19.58 12.34
C ARG A 168 3.92 19.28 12.92
N TYR A 169 4.14 19.61 14.20
CA TYR A 169 5.37 19.29 14.91
C TYR A 169 5.64 17.77 14.91
N LEU A 170 4.64 16.94 15.18
CA LEU A 170 4.77 15.48 15.13
C LEU A 170 5.20 14.97 13.74
N ALA A 171 4.67 15.55 12.68
CA ALA A 171 5.06 15.18 11.32
C ALA A 171 6.51 15.55 11.03
N THR A 172 6.96 16.72 11.47
CA THR A 172 8.37 17.15 11.37
C THR A 172 9.30 16.18 12.11
N MET A 173 8.94 15.82 13.34
CA MET A 173 9.71 14.84 14.13
C MET A 173 9.74 13.48 13.47
N GLN A 174 8.62 13.03 12.89
CA GLN A 174 8.58 11.78 12.15
C GLN A 174 9.49 11.81 10.91
N ARG A 175 9.50 12.91 10.15
CA ARG A 175 10.42 13.09 9.01
C ARG A 175 11.87 12.93 9.46
N ILE A 176 12.29 13.62 10.53
CA ILE A 176 13.66 13.53 11.06
C ILE A 176 14.01 12.09 11.46
N GLN A 177 13.10 11.40 12.14
CA GLN A 177 13.30 10.01 12.57
C GLN A 177 13.37 9.05 11.40
N GLU A 178 12.51 9.21 10.40
CA GLU A 178 12.48 8.38 9.20
C GLU A 178 13.78 8.52 8.40
N ILE A 179 14.24 9.76 8.15
CA ILE A 179 15.49 10.04 7.45
C ILE A 179 16.70 9.48 8.23
N ASN A 180 16.74 9.66 9.55
CA ASN A 180 17.84 9.13 10.38
C ASN A 180 17.89 7.61 10.33
N ALA A 181 16.74 6.94 10.42
CA ALA A 181 16.71 5.48 10.36
C ALA A 181 17.10 4.94 8.98
N LEU A 182 16.68 5.61 7.90
CA LEU A 182 17.07 5.24 6.54
C LEU A 182 18.58 5.36 6.33
N ASN A 183 19.25 6.32 6.99
CA ASN A 183 20.69 6.49 6.90
C ASN A 183 21.51 5.39 7.60
N GLU A 184 20.89 4.53 8.40
CA GLU A 184 21.54 3.39 9.04
C GLU A 184 21.47 2.08 8.20
N TYR A 185 20.76 2.13 7.06
CA TYR A 185 20.72 1.02 6.12
C TYR A 185 21.87 1.05 5.13
N ASP A 186 22.36 -0.13 4.71
CA ASP A 186 23.38 -0.26 3.66
C ASP A 186 22.80 0.03 2.27
N GLN A 187 21.47 -0.20 2.09
CA GLN A 187 20.73 0.05 0.87
C GLN A 187 19.27 0.38 1.17
N VAL A 188 18.74 1.37 0.50
CA VAL A 188 17.30 1.68 0.47
C VAL A 188 16.77 1.44 -0.94
N ILE A 189 15.61 0.81 -1.05
CA ILE A 189 14.93 0.59 -2.32
C ILE A 189 13.57 1.30 -2.26
N THR A 190 13.33 2.22 -3.16
CA THR A 190 12.04 2.93 -3.29
C THR A 190 11.22 2.32 -4.41
N MET A 191 9.92 2.51 -4.38
CA MET A 191 9.02 2.03 -5.43
C MET A 191 9.09 2.90 -6.71
N THR A 192 9.55 4.14 -6.59
CA THR A 192 9.60 5.10 -7.70
C THR A 192 10.88 5.94 -7.66
N ASP A 193 11.32 6.44 -8.83
CA ASP A 193 12.40 7.43 -8.90
C ASP A 193 11.99 8.76 -8.26
N ILE A 194 10.71 9.09 -8.22
CA ILE A 194 10.19 10.27 -7.53
C ILE A 194 10.47 10.15 -6.02
N ASP A 195 10.11 9.03 -5.40
CA ASP A 195 10.38 8.80 -3.98
C ASP A 195 11.89 8.77 -3.69
N LYS A 196 12.70 8.17 -4.57
CA LYS A 196 14.16 8.20 -4.47
C LYS A 196 14.68 9.65 -4.44
N ASN A 197 14.24 10.47 -5.40
CA ASN A 197 14.68 11.88 -5.49
C ASN A 197 14.24 12.68 -4.26
N ILE A 198 13.02 12.47 -3.76
CA ILE A 198 12.54 13.11 -2.52
C ILE A 198 13.46 12.76 -1.35
N LEU A 199 13.73 11.47 -1.13
CA LEU A 199 14.59 11.03 -0.02
C LEU A 199 16.01 11.58 -0.13
N MET A 200 16.58 11.61 -1.34
CA MET A 200 17.91 12.21 -1.56
C MET A 200 17.92 13.73 -1.25
N CYS A 201 16.92 14.47 -1.73
CA CYS A 201 16.79 15.90 -1.46
C CYS A 201 16.57 16.18 0.03
N ASP A 202 15.89 15.29 0.73
CA ASP A 202 15.58 15.42 2.16
C ASP A 202 16.71 14.97 3.10
N GLY A 203 17.84 14.48 2.55
CA GLY A 203 19.06 14.21 3.30
C GLY A 203 19.30 12.74 3.64
N VAL A 204 18.65 11.80 2.94
CA VAL A 204 19.04 10.39 2.99
C VAL A 204 20.34 10.20 2.21
N ARG A 205 21.37 9.70 2.90
CA ARG A 205 22.73 9.49 2.37
C ARG A 205 23.02 8.02 2.09
N ALA A 206 22.21 7.11 2.61
CA ALA A 206 22.30 5.69 2.24
C ALA A 206 22.14 5.55 0.71
N PRO A 207 22.78 4.58 0.06
CA PRO A 207 22.55 4.28 -1.34
C PRO A 207 21.07 4.01 -1.59
N ILE A 208 20.47 4.63 -2.63
CA ILE A 208 19.06 4.46 -2.97
C ILE A 208 18.94 3.98 -4.42
N SER A 209 18.20 2.88 -4.62
CA SER A 209 17.73 2.41 -5.93
C SER A 209 16.22 2.50 -6.02
N ALA A 210 15.68 2.74 -7.20
CA ALA A 210 14.25 2.61 -7.44
C ALA A 210 13.98 1.22 -8.08
N SER A 211 13.01 0.49 -7.53
CA SER A 211 12.53 -0.78 -8.07
C SER A 211 11.02 -0.88 -7.82
N PRO A 212 10.21 -0.75 -8.86
CA PRO A 212 8.76 -0.73 -8.71
C PRO A 212 8.20 -2.10 -8.30
N SER A 213 7.11 -2.09 -7.54
CA SER A 213 6.30 -3.29 -7.33
C SER A 213 5.65 -3.73 -8.64
N PHE A 214 5.43 -5.02 -8.78
CA PHE A 214 4.76 -5.59 -9.93
C PHE A 214 3.55 -6.44 -9.50
N ILE A 215 2.64 -6.64 -10.43
CA ILE A 215 1.57 -7.64 -10.33
C ILE A 215 1.76 -8.60 -11.50
N PRO A 216 1.86 -9.92 -11.25
CA PRO A 216 1.93 -10.90 -12.32
C PRO A 216 0.74 -10.75 -13.28
N LEU A 217 1.01 -10.82 -14.57
CA LEU A 217 -0.05 -10.83 -15.57
C LEU A 217 -0.87 -12.12 -15.39
N PRO A 218 -2.18 -12.02 -15.26
CA PRO A 218 -3.00 -13.21 -15.17
C PRO A 218 -3.04 -13.95 -16.49
N ASP A 219 -2.88 -15.27 -16.43
CA ASP A 219 -3.01 -16.14 -17.59
C ASP A 219 -4.43 -16.05 -18.18
N ASN A 220 -4.54 -15.84 -19.49
CA ASN A 220 -5.80 -15.93 -20.25
C ASN A 220 -6.90 -14.90 -19.94
N ILE A 221 -6.57 -13.69 -19.50
CA ILE A 221 -7.54 -12.60 -19.51
C ILE A 221 -7.52 -11.93 -20.89
N ALA A 222 -8.63 -12.05 -21.60
CA ALA A 222 -8.86 -11.34 -22.85
C ALA A 222 -9.68 -10.08 -22.60
N TYR A 223 -9.37 -9.02 -23.32
CA TYR A 223 -10.23 -7.85 -23.37
C TYR A 223 -11.64 -8.25 -23.81
N LYS A 224 -12.64 -7.79 -23.06
CA LYS A 224 -14.05 -7.99 -23.42
C LYS A 224 -14.68 -6.63 -23.71
N GLU A 225 -15.14 -6.43 -24.91
CA GLU A 225 -15.92 -5.25 -25.24
C GLU A 225 -17.25 -5.30 -24.49
N CYS A 226 -17.54 -4.28 -23.69
CA CYS A 226 -18.79 -4.16 -22.95
C CYS A 226 -19.18 -2.68 -22.83
N GLU A 227 -20.45 -2.43 -22.65
CA GLU A 227 -20.95 -1.12 -22.28
C GLU A 227 -20.60 -0.86 -20.80
N ARG A 228 -19.88 0.23 -20.54
CA ARG A 228 -19.40 0.57 -19.21
C ARG A 228 -20.32 1.61 -18.55
N SER A 229 -21.36 1.13 -17.90
CA SER A 229 -22.32 1.92 -17.11
C SER A 229 -22.03 1.91 -15.61
N SER A 230 -20.89 1.33 -15.21
CA SER A 230 -20.48 1.22 -13.82
C SER A 230 -19.06 1.74 -13.63
N ILE A 231 -18.82 2.37 -12.50
CA ILE A 231 -17.47 2.68 -12.03
C ILE A 231 -17.14 1.82 -10.82
N CYS A 232 -15.85 1.58 -10.58
CA CYS A 232 -15.41 0.87 -9.40
C CYS A 232 -14.16 1.47 -8.76
N PHE A 233 -14.02 1.26 -7.46
CA PHE A 233 -12.84 1.58 -6.66
C PHE A 233 -12.40 0.35 -5.88
N ILE A 234 -11.08 0.09 -5.84
CA ILE A 234 -10.51 -1.00 -5.07
C ILE A 234 -9.74 -0.45 -3.87
N GLY A 235 -10.09 -0.93 -2.69
CA GLY A 235 -9.38 -0.61 -1.45
C GLY A 235 -10.29 -0.53 -0.25
N GLY A 236 -9.73 -0.79 0.93
CA GLY A 236 -10.46 -0.76 2.20
C GLY A 236 -10.37 0.59 2.91
N SER A 237 -11.36 0.87 3.79
CA SER A 237 -11.41 2.10 4.61
C SER A 237 -10.33 2.19 5.69
N GLY A 238 -9.65 1.09 5.99
CA GLY A 238 -8.55 1.08 6.96
C GLY A 238 -7.29 1.82 6.49
N HIS A 239 -7.16 2.08 5.19
CA HIS A 239 -6.08 2.86 4.60
C HIS A 239 -6.56 4.30 4.34
N ASN A 240 -5.94 5.27 5.03
CA ASN A 240 -6.38 6.66 5.00
C ASN A 240 -6.46 7.29 3.60
N PRO A 241 -5.50 7.08 2.67
CA PRO A 241 -5.62 7.54 1.29
C PRO A 241 -6.88 7.06 0.57
N ASN A 242 -7.30 5.81 0.81
CA ASN A 242 -8.53 5.27 0.22
C ASN A 242 -9.79 5.97 0.77
N LEU A 243 -9.87 6.09 2.10
CA LEU A 243 -10.99 6.76 2.74
C LEU A 243 -11.08 8.22 2.31
N ASN A 244 -9.97 8.95 2.33
CA ASN A 244 -9.88 10.33 1.89
C ASN A 244 -10.33 10.50 0.43
N GLY A 245 -9.77 9.69 -0.47
CA GLY A 245 -10.05 9.78 -1.90
C GLY A 245 -11.50 9.44 -2.24
N VAL A 246 -12.05 8.35 -1.68
CA VAL A 246 -13.47 7.98 -1.91
C VAL A 246 -14.42 9.01 -1.32
N THR A 247 -14.10 9.59 -0.15
CA THR A 247 -14.91 10.68 0.44
C THR A 247 -14.93 11.89 -0.48
N TRP A 248 -13.76 12.33 -0.94
CA TRP A 248 -13.64 13.44 -1.87
C TRP A 248 -14.42 13.20 -3.16
N PHE A 249 -14.33 11.99 -3.73
CA PHE A 249 -15.04 11.61 -4.94
C PHE A 249 -16.56 11.66 -4.75
N LEU A 250 -17.05 11.09 -3.66
CA LEU A 250 -18.48 11.08 -3.35
C LEU A 250 -19.04 12.48 -3.08
N ASP A 251 -18.29 13.32 -2.37
CA ASP A 251 -18.74 14.67 -2.03
C ASP A 251 -18.69 15.64 -3.21
N ASN A 252 -17.73 15.49 -4.12
CA ASN A 252 -17.45 16.53 -5.13
C ASN A 252 -17.70 16.08 -6.58
N VAL A 253 -17.56 14.78 -6.88
CA VAL A 253 -17.58 14.26 -8.26
C VAL A 253 -18.82 13.45 -8.57
N TRP A 254 -19.28 12.62 -7.64
CA TRP A 254 -20.33 11.63 -7.90
C TRP A 254 -21.65 12.25 -8.38
N SER A 255 -22.07 13.35 -7.76
CA SER A 255 -23.29 14.07 -8.17
C SER A 255 -23.19 14.65 -9.58
N LEU A 256 -22.00 15.06 -10.03
CA LEU A 256 -21.77 15.57 -11.39
C LEU A 256 -21.97 14.45 -12.43
N ILE A 257 -21.47 13.25 -12.14
CA ILE A 257 -21.66 12.08 -13.00
C ILE A 257 -23.15 11.69 -13.08
N LEU A 258 -23.83 11.60 -11.94
CA LEU A 258 -25.25 11.21 -11.89
C LEU A 258 -26.18 12.24 -12.53
N LYS A 259 -25.78 13.51 -12.62
CA LYS A 259 -26.53 14.54 -13.33
C LYS A 259 -26.60 14.27 -14.84
N GLU A 260 -25.49 13.82 -15.42
CA GLU A 260 -25.36 13.51 -16.85
C GLU A 260 -25.90 12.10 -17.18
N ASN A 261 -25.64 11.13 -16.29
CA ASN A 261 -26.13 9.76 -16.43
C ASN A 261 -26.65 9.21 -15.09
N PRO A 262 -27.97 9.31 -14.82
CA PRO A 262 -28.57 8.88 -13.55
C PRO A 262 -28.49 7.38 -13.27
N ASN A 263 -28.18 6.56 -14.28
CA ASN A 263 -28.13 5.09 -14.17
C ASN A 263 -26.72 4.57 -13.82
N PHE A 264 -25.70 5.43 -13.76
CA PHE A 264 -24.38 5.01 -13.33
C PHE A 264 -24.44 4.39 -11.94
N THR A 265 -23.65 3.33 -11.74
CA THR A 265 -23.46 2.68 -10.43
C THR A 265 -22.02 2.81 -9.97
N PHE A 266 -21.81 2.96 -8.67
CA PHE A 266 -20.48 2.98 -8.08
C PHE A 266 -20.28 1.76 -7.15
N LYS A 267 -19.35 0.90 -7.52
CA LYS A 267 -18.98 -0.32 -6.79
C LYS A 267 -17.70 -0.08 -6.00
N ILE A 268 -17.75 -0.21 -4.69
CA ILE A 268 -16.58 -0.12 -3.82
C ILE A 268 -16.20 -1.53 -3.38
N ILE A 269 -15.00 -1.97 -3.79
CA ILE A 269 -14.48 -3.31 -3.56
C ILE A 269 -13.44 -3.25 -2.43
N GLY A 270 -13.59 -4.11 -1.43
CA GLY A 270 -12.69 -4.18 -0.27
C GLY A 270 -13.43 -4.08 1.06
N LYS A 271 -12.66 -4.18 2.14
CA LYS A 271 -13.23 -4.16 3.50
C LYS A 271 -13.46 -2.72 3.98
N TRP A 272 -14.71 -2.34 4.21
CA TRP A 272 -15.10 -1.04 4.74
C TRP A 272 -15.76 -1.16 6.11
N ASP A 273 -15.57 -0.13 6.94
CA ASP A 273 -16.25 -0.03 8.24
C ASP A 273 -17.77 0.07 8.06
N GLU A 274 -18.56 -0.68 8.86
CA GLU A 274 -20.01 -0.75 8.71
C GLU A 274 -20.73 0.58 8.97
N LYS A 275 -20.18 1.43 9.85
CA LYS A 275 -20.73 2.76 10.11
C LYS A 275 -20.56 3.66 8.89
N ILE A 276 -19.38 3.62 8.27
CA ILE A 276 -19.08 4.40 7.06
C ILE A 276 -19.95 3.93 5.89
N LYS A 277 -20.11 2.61 5.70
CA LYS A 277 -21.00 2.05 4.66
C LYS A 277 -22.42 2.57 4.83
N THR A 278 -22.95 2.44 6.05
CA THR A 278 -24.33 2.86 6.36
C THR A 278 -24.52 4.35 6.14
N GLU A 279 -23.55 5.18 6.54
CA GLU A 279 -23.60 6.62 6.36
C GLU A 279 -23.59 6.99 4.86
N TYR A 280 -22.67 6.42 4.10
CA TYR A 280 -22.53 6.73 2.68
C TYR A 280 -23.71 6.23 1.86
N GLN A 281 -24.23 5.03 2.11
CA GLN A 281 -25.41 4.51 1.41
C GLN A 281 -26.69 5.30 1.69
N LYS A 282 -26.79 5.94 2.85
CA LYS A 282 -27.90 6.88 3.14
C LYS A 282 -27.75 8.21 2.40
N LYS A 283 -26.51 8.67 2.20
CA LYS A 283 -26.20 9.99 1.62
C LYS A 283 -26.14 9.96 0.10
N TYR A 284 -25.62 8.87 -0.51
CA TYR A 284 -25.35 8.79 -1.93
C TYR A 284 -26.16 7.66 -2.60
N ARG A 285 -26.78 7.98 -3.73
CA ARG A 285 -27.53 7.01 -4.53
C ARG A 285 -26.61 6.17 -5.39
N ASN A 286 -27.07 4.99 -5.78
CA ASN A 286 -26.40 4.06 -6.70
C ASN A 286 -24.99 3.63 -6.22
N LEU A 287 -24.77 3.59 -4.90
CA LEU A 287 -23.51 3.21 -4.26
C LEU A 287 -23.61 1.80 -3.67
N PHE A 288 -22.67 0.92 -4.05
CA PHE A 288 -22.65 -0.48 -3.65
C PHE A 288 -21.29 -0.84 -3.03
N PHE A 289 -21.30 -1.39 -1.81
CA PHE A 289 -20.13 -1.97 -1.17
C PHE A 289 -20.11 -3.48 -1.43
N CYS A 290 -19.20 -3.94 -2.28
CA CYS A 290 -19.10 -5.33 -2.71
C CYS A 290 -18.36 -6.24 -1.70
N GLY A 291 -17.69 -5.65 -0.69
CA GLY A 291 -16.84 -6.43 0.21
C GLY A 291 -15.62 -7.01 -0.49
N PHE A 292 -15.16 -8.17 -0.02
CA PHE A 292 -14.11 -8.93 -0.69
C PHE A 292 -14.73 -9.69 -1.88
N VAL A 293 -14.02 -9.65 -3.01
CA VAL A 293 -14.47 -10.31 -4.25
C VAL A 293 -13.42 -11.34 -4.66
N ASP A 294 -13.79 -12.59 -4.79
CA ASP A 294 -12.87 -13.69 -5.13
C ASP A 294 -12.35 -13.57 -6.57
N ASN A 295 -13.20 -13.17 -7.50
CA ASN A 295 -12.81 -12.93 -8.91
C ASN A 295 -12.86 -11.44 -9.22
N LEU A 296 -11.77 -10.76 -8.89
CA LEU A 296 -11.63 -9.32 -9.09
C LEU A 296 -11.67 -8.94 -10.57
N ALA A 297 -11.05 -9.75 -11.44
CA ALA A 297 -11.02 -9.55 -12.87
C ALA A 297 -12.42 -9.41 -13.49
N MET A 298 -13.35 -10.25 -13.06
CA MET A 298 -14.72 -10.25 -13.58
C MET A 298 -15.48 -8.94 -13.27
N VAL A 299 -15.24 -8.38 -12.08
CA VAL A 299 -15.91 -7.14 -11.67
C VAL A 299 -15.28 -5.92 -12.30
N ILE A 300 -13.93 -5.88 -12.35
CA ILE A 300 -13.17 -4.72 -12.83
C ILE A 300 -13.28 -4.58 -14.35
N SER A 301 -13.21 -5.67 -15.09
CA SER A 301 -13.22 -5.64 -16.57
C SER A 301 -14.48 -5.00 -17.15
N GLU A 302 -15.57 -4.97 -16.42
CA GLU A 302 -16.85 -4.37 -16.81
C GLU A 302 -17.03 -2.93 -16.29
N CYS A 303 -16.07 -2.40 -15.52
CA CYS A 303 -16.15 -1.08 -14.91
C CYS A 303 -15.13 -0.11 -15.50
N ILE A 304 -15.33 1.17 -15.24
CA ILE A 304 -14.31 2.20 -15.31
C ILE A 304 -13.72 2.32 -13.91
N MET A 305 -12.41 2.15 -13.76
CA MET A 305 -11.76 2.35 -12.47
C MET A 305 -11.66 3.83 -12.15
N VAL A 306 -12.05 4.21 -10.94
CA VAL A 306 -11.81 5.56 -10.40
C VAL A 306 -10.79 5.48 -9.28
N ILE A 307 -9.72 6.27 -9.40
CA ILE A 307 -8.58 6.23 -8.46
C ILE A 307 -8.31 7.65 -7.92
N PRO A 308 -9.25 8.21 -7.13
CA PRO A 308 -9.22 9.59 -6.66
C PRO A 308 -8.28 9.76 -5.44
N ILE A 309 -7.03 9.33 -5.56
CA ILE A 309 -6.05 9.39 -4.47
C ILE A 309 -5.41 10.78 -4.43
N LEU A 310 -5.57 11.48 -3.32
CA LEU A 310 -5.09 12.85 -3.10
C LEU A 310 -3.91 12.93 -2.13
N ILE A 311 -3.65 11.87 -1.39
CA ILE A 311 -2.57 11.78 -0.38
C ILE A 311 -1.86 10.44 -0.49
N GLY A 312 -0.63 10.37 0.03
CA GLY A 312 0.22 9.18 -0.01
C GLY A 312 1.41 9.36 -0.94
N SER A 313 2.30 8.38 -1.00
CA SER A 313 3.43 8.24 -1.94
C SER A 313 3.53 6.79 -2.42
N GLY A 314 4.52 6.44 -3.23
CA GLY A 314 4.69 5.10 -3.77
C GLY A 314 3.73 4.73 -4.90
N ILE A 315 3.83 3.50 -5.38
CA ILE A 315 2.98 2.99 -6.48
C ILE A 315 1.58 2.62 -5.99
N ARG A 316 0.58 2.97 -6.79
CA ARG A 316 -0.82 2.59 -6.54
C ARG A 316 -1.13 1.26 -7.22
N MET A 317 -1.00 0.15 -6.46
CA MET A 317 -1.26 -1.22 -6.96
C MET A 317 -2.57 -1.34 -7.74
N LYS A 318 -3.60 -0.58 -7.37
CA LYS A 318 -4.89 -0.55 -8.07
C LYS A 318 -4.81 -0.03 -9.52
N ILE A 319 -3.80 0.77 -9.88
CA ILE A 319 -3.54 1.14 -11.27
C ILE A 319 -3.00 -0.06 -12.03
N LEU A 320 -2.06 -0.80 -11.45
CA LEU A 320 -1.52 -2.03 -12.05
C LEU A 320 -2.63 -3.09 -12.20
N GLU A 321 -3.53 -3.21 -11.22
CA GLU A 321 -4.71 -4.08 -11.32
C GLU A 321 -5.65 -3.63 -12.45
N SER A 322 -5.88 -2.32 -12.58
CA SER A 322 -6.70 -1.76 -13.65
C SER A 322 -6.16 -2.14 -15.04
N VAL A 323 -4.86 -1.99 -15.21
CA VAL A 323 -4.15 -2.35 -16.45
C VAL A 323 -4.23 -3.85 -16.73
N ASN A 324 -3.92 -4.69 -15.74
CA ASN A 324 -3.93 -6.14 -15.87
C ASN A 324 -5.29 -6.70 -16.28
N PHE A 325 -6.37 -6.02 -15.87
CA PHE A 325 -7.74 -6.44 -16.17
C PHE A 325 -8.40 -5.63 -17.29
N TYR A 326 -7.59 -4.91 -18.09
CA TYR A 326 -8.07 -4.11 -19.21
C TYR A 326 -9.20 -3.15 -18.85
N SER A 327 -9.19 -2.61 -17.64
CA SER A 327 -10.15 -1.62 -17.19
C SER A 327 -9.59 -0.21 -17.42
N PRO A 328 -10.26 0.64 -18.20
CA PRO A 328 -9.85 2.03 -18.34
C PRO A 328 -10.03 2.75 -17.01
N PHE A 329 -9.22 3.76 -16.75
CA PHE A 329 -9.28 4.45 -15.46
C PHE A 329 -9.13 5.96 -15.54
N VAL A 330 -9.74 6.61 -14.54
CA VAL A 330 -9.53 8.03 -14.23
C VAL A 330 -8.83 8.12 -12.89
N THR A 331 -7.81 8.94 -12.82
CA THR A 331 -7.00 9.12 -11.61
C THR A 331 -6.61 10.58 -11.40
N THR A 332 -6.02 10.89 -10.25
CA THR A 332 -5.40 12.18 -9.96
C THR A 332 -3.91 12.15 -10.29
N THR A 333 -3.27 13.31 -10.33
CA THR A 333 -1.81 13.43 -10.47
C THR A 333 -1.09 12.67 -9.35
N VAL A 334 -1.57 12.77 -8.11
CA VAL A 334 -1.05 11.98 -6.98
C VAL A 334 -1.31 10.49 -7.17
N GLY A 335 -2.46 10.13 -7.75
CA GLY A 335 -2.83 8.73 -7.98
C GLY A 335 -1.89 8.01 -8.94
N VAL A 336 -1.43 8.68 -10.01
CA VAL A 336 -0.56 8.10 -11.05
C VAL A 336 0.94 8.32 -10.79
N GLU A 337 1.28 8.98 -9.69
CA GLU A 337 2.66 9.34 -9.37
C GLU A 337 3.61 8.13 -9.43
N GLY A 338 4.73 8.29 -10.14
CA GLY A 338 5.73 7.24 -10.34
C GLY A 338 5.39 6.22 -11.42
N LEU A 339 4.35 6.47 -12.21
CA LEU A 339 3.95 5.67 -13.36
C LEU A 339 3.84 6.56 -14.60
N ASP A 340 4.47 6.16 -15.71
CA ASP A 340 4.60 6.95 -16.93
C ASP A 340 3.37 6.81 -17.85
N PHE A 341 2.20 7.27 -17.37
CA PHE A 341 0.97 7.25 -18.17
C PHE A 341 0.74 8.57 -18.91
N ILE A 342 0.30 8.47 -20.15
CA ILE A 342 -0.02 9.63 -21.00
C ILE A 342 -1.49 9.99 -20.83
N ASN A 343 -1.73 11.18 -20.26
CA ASN A 343 -3.09 11.71 -20.07
C ASN A 343 -3.84 11.84 -21.41
N GLY A 344 -5.07 11.37 -21.43
CA GLY A 344 -5.96 11.44 -22.60
C GLY A 344 -5.69 10.35 -23.66
N LYS A 345 -4.66 9.50 -23.47
CA LYS A 345 -4.30 8.39 -24.36
C LYS A 345 -4.44 7.04 -23.67
N GLU A 346 -3.82 6.87 -22.52
CA GLU A 346 -3.77 5.60 -21.78
C GLU A 346 -4.67 5.61 -20.55
N CYS A 347 -4.90 6.78 -20.00
CA CYS A 347 -5.82 7.05 -18.88
C CYS A 347 -6.29 8.50 -18.94
N ILE A 348 -7.14 8.90 -18.01
CA ILE A 348 -7.45 10.31 -17.77
C ILE A 348 -6.91 10.71 -16.40
N ILE A 349 -6.12 11.79 -16.38
CA ILE A 349 -5.55 12.38 -15.17
C ILE A 349 -6.28 13.70 -14.91
N ALA A 350 -6.96 13.81 -13.77
CA ALA A 350 -7.73 14.99 -13.41
C ALA A 350 -7.74 15.20 -11.90
N ASP A 351 -7.38 16.40 -11.46
CA ASP A 351 -7.35 16.76 -10.03
C ASP A 351 -8.60 17.53 -9.60
N GLU A 352 -9.24 18.22 -10.57
CA GLU A 352 -10.46 19.02 -10.32
C GLU A 352 -11.72 18.17 -10.48
N PRO A 353 -12.75 18.35 -9.60
CA PRO A 353 -13.95 17.53 -9.61
C PRO A 353 -14.69 17.49 -10.97
N GLN A 354 -14.83 18.65 -11.62
CA GLN A 354 -15.50 18.72 -12.91
C GLN A 354 -14.73 18.00 -14.02
N ALA A 355 -13.40 18.15 -14.03
CA ALA A 355 -12.53 17.48 -15.00
C ALA A 355 -12.54 15.96 -14.77
N PHE A 356 -12.55 15.52 -13.50
CA PHE A 356 -12.62 14.10 -13.13
C PHE A 356 -13.96 13.47 -13.60
N ALA A 357 -15.09 14.15 -13.32
CA ALA A 357 -16.41 13.70 -13.78
C ALA A 357 -16.48 13.62 -15.31
N THR A 358 -16.01 14.67 -16.02
CA THR A 358 -15.95 14.71 -17.48
C THR A 358 -15.08 13.55 -18.01
N GLY A 359 -13.96 13.23 -17.35
CA GLY A 359 -13.09 12.11 -17.69
C GLY A 359 -13.80 10.76 -17.62
N VAL A 360 -14.56 10.52 -16.54
CA VAL A 360 -15.36 9.29 -16.40
C VAL A 360 -16.39 9.17 -17.52
N LEU A 361 -17.15 10.24 -17.77
CA LEU A 361 -18.19 10.26 -18.82
C LEU A 361 -17.61 10.12 -20.23
N LYS A 362 -16.44 10.71 -20.47
CA LYS A 362 -15.72 10.56 -21.73
C LYS A 362 -15.31 9.10 -21.96
N ILE A 363 -14.71 8.44 -20.97
CA ILE A 363 -14.35 7.02 -21.07
C ILE A 363 -15.61 6.16 -21.32
N ALA A 364 -16.73 6.47 -20.69
CA ALA A 364 -17.97 5.70 -20.85
C ALA A 364 -18.48 5.69 -22.30
N THR A 365 -18.20 6.74 -23.08
CA THR A 365 -18.70 6.92 -24.47
C THR A 365 -17.63 6.72 -25.54
N ASP A 366 -16.35 6.87 -25.20
CA ASP A 366 -15.23 6.82 -26.15
C ASP A 366 -14.64 5.39 -26.20
N LYS A 367 -15.01 4.64 -27.23
CA LYS A 367 -14.53 3.26 -27.44
C LYS A 367 -13.01 3.17 -27.59
N VAL A 368 -12.36 4.21 -28.11
CA VAL A 368 -10.89 4.22 -28.28
C VAL A 368 -10.23 4.26 -26.89
N LEU A 369 -10.70 5.13 -26.00
CA LEU A 369 -10.20 5.20 -24.62
C LEU A 369 -10.54 3.95 -23.81
N GLN A 370 -11.64 3.26 -24.13
CA GLN A 370 -11.97 1.97 -23.50
C GLN A 370 -11.07 0.85 -24.02
N HIS A 371 -10.61 0.91 -25.28
CA HIS A 371 -9.78 -0.07 -25.93
C HIS A 371 -8.27 0.13 -25.73
N ASN A 372 -7.84 1.33 -25.37
CA ASN A 372 -6.45 1.62 -25.04
C ASN A 372 -6.15 1.33 -23.56
N PRO A 373 -6.33 0.08 -23.11
CA PRO A 373 -5.65 -0.32 -21.92
C PRO A 373 -4.19 -0.24 -22.30
N VAL A 374 -3.49 0.60 -21.64
CA VAL A 374 -2.04 0.74 -21.56
C VAL A 374 -1.29 -0.19 -22.51
N SER A 375 -0.64 0.39 -23.49
CA SER A 375 0.18 -0.41 -24.38
C SER A 375 1.08 -1.30 -23.52
N TYR A 376 1.04 -2.59 -23.75
CA TYR A 376 1.79 -3.66 -23.10
C TYR A 376 3.27 -3.33 -22.82
N THR A 377 3.77 -2.29 -23.46
CA THR A 377 5.11 -1.74 -23.35
C THR A 377 5.46 -1.17 -21.98
N HIS A 378 4.51 -0.57 -21.25
CA HIS A 378 4.81 -0.03 -19.91
C HIS A 378 4.91 -1.13 -18.84
N LEU A 379 4.12 -2.19 -18.95
CA LEU A 379 4.25 -3.36 -18.07
C LEU A 379 5.54 -4.15 -18.35
N ARG A 380 5.97 -4.26 -19.62
CA ARG A 380 7.25 -4.90 -19.97
C ARG A 380 8.47 -4.11 -19.51
N ALA A 381 8.40 -2.78 -19.41
CA ALA A 381 9.50 -2.00 -18.81
C ALA A 381 9.74 -2.35 -17.35
N HIS A 382 8.72 -2.89 -16.66
CA HIS A 382 8.86 -3.42 -15.29
C HIS A 382 9.27 -4.90 -15.24
N GLU A 383 9.16 -5.65 -16.33
CA GLU A 383 9.70 -7.03 -16.45
C GLU A 383 11.24 -7.04 -16.55
N THR A 384 11.86 -5.97 -17.05
CA THR A 384 13.32 -5.87 -17.16
C THR A 384 14.06 -5.70 -15.82
N CYS A 385 13.36 -5.51 -14.72
CA CYS A 385 13.97 -5.60 -13.37
C CYS A 385 14.39 -7.03 -12.98
N ALA A 386 14.06 -8.05 -13.78
CA ALA A 386 14.56 -9.41 -13.59
C ALA A 386 15.99 -9.59 -14.12
N ASP A 387 16.52 -8.61 -14.87
CA ASP A 387 17.85 -8.65 -15.48
C ASP A 387 18.92 -7.87 -14.67
N LEU A 388 18.57 -7.35 -13.49
CA LEU A 388 19.49 -6.73 -12.51
C LEU A 388 19.66 -7.61 -11.27
#